data_811bffa8d839894d232a2475caed774e
#
_entry.id   811bffa8d839894d232a2475caed774e
#
_cell.length_a   1.000
_cell.length_b   1.000
_cell.length_c   1.000
_cell.angle_alpha   90.00
_cell.angle_beta   90.00
_cell.angle_gamma   90.00
#
_symmetry.space_group_name_H-M   'P 1'
#
loop_
_entity.id
_entity.type
_entity.pdbx_description
1 polymer ?
#
loop_
_entity_poly.entity_id
_entity_poly.type
_entity_poly.pdbx_seq_one_letter_code
_entity_poly.pdbx_strand_id
1 'polypeptide(L)'
;MYKRQEEAKAYVSEEKGVKNVAEALNGAKDIIAERISDEADYRIYIRNLTTKNGSISSTAKNAETQSVYEMYYEFEEPVRKLAGHRILALNRGEKEKFITVKVNAPEEDILRYLNKRVIKKDNPNTTPILKAVVEDSYKRLIGPAIEREIRSDLTDKAEDGAIHVFGKNLEQLLMQPPIAGKVVLGWDPAFRTGCKLAVVDATGKVLDTTVVYPTAPTTEKKIRAAKDTVEGMIEKYGVSLISVGNGTACRESEQVIVDMLKEIPEKKVQYVITNEAGASVYSASKLATEEFPNFDVGQRSAASIARRVQDPLAELVKIDPKSIGVGQYQHCLLYTSDAA
;
A
#
# COMPACT_ATOMS: atom_id res chain seq x y z
N MET A 1 16.01 34.21 45.49
CA MET A 1 16.16 32.76 45.67
C MET A 1 15.54 32.27 46.97
N TYR A 2 15.83 32.86 48.13
CA TYR A 2 15.33 32.46 49.46
C TYR A 2 13.78 32.47 49.58
N LYS A 3 13.11 33.53 49.14
CA LYS A 3 11.65 33.70 49.28
C LYS A 3 10.84 32.56 48.61
N ARG A 4 11.27 32.09 47.45
CA ARG A 4 10.62 31.00 46.71
C ARG A 4 10.76 29.64 47.38
N GLN A 5 11.92 29.38 47.99
CA GLN A 5 12.17 28.14 48.74
C GLN A 5 11.39 28.11 50.06
N GLU A 6 11.20 29.28 50.70
CA GLU A 6 10.37 29.38 51.90
C GLU A 6 8.89 29.15 51.61
N GLU A 7 8.35 29.77 50.58
CA GLU A 7 6.97 29.54 50.18
C GLU A 7 6.72 28.08 49.75
N ALA A 8 7.67 27.44 49.09
CA ALA A 8 7.56 26.05 48.69
C ALA A 8 7.53 25.03 49.85
N LYS A 9 8.02 25.43 51.05
CA LYS A 9 7.94 24.58 52.26
C LYS A 9 6.48 24.26 52.63
N ALA A 10 5.55 25.20 52.38
CA ALA A 10 4.13 25.03 52.68
C ALA A 10 3.46 23.91 51.84
N TYR A 11 4.08 23.48 50.75
CA TYR A 11 3.57 22.45 49.84
C TYR A 11 4.27 21.09 50.01
N VAL A 12 5.17 20.94 50.97
CA VAL A 12 5.79 19.67 51.35
C VAL A 12 4.79 18.86 52.17
N SER A 13 4.44 17.66 51.69
CA SER A 13 3.51 16.78 52.39
C SER A 13 3.83 15.33 51.98
N GLU A 14 4.25 14.51 52.92
CA GLU A 14 4.52 13.10 52.70
C GLU A 14 3.25 12.33 52.27
N GLU A 15 2.08 12.69 52.81
CA GLU A 15 0.79 12.10 52.46
C GLU A 15 0.43 12.33 50.97
N LYS A 16 0.88 13.47 50.41
CA LYS A 16 0.66 13.82 48.99
C LYS A 16 1.84 13.44 48.08
N GLY A 17 2.82 12.72 48.61
CA GLY A 17 3.99 12.25 47.87
C GLY A 17 5.04 13.32 47.57
N VAL A 18 4.97 14.52 48.21
CA VAL A 18 5.92 15.64 48.07
C VAL A 18 6.87 15.65 49.25
N LYS A 19 8.04 15.07 49.13
CA LYS A 19 8.97 14.82 50.23
C LYS A 19 9.82 16.00 50.61
N ASN A 20 10.07 16.94 49.69
CA ASN A 20 10.97 18.06 49.88
C ASN A 20 10.62 19.26 48.99
N VAL A 21 11.25 20.40 49.29
CA VAL A 21 11.06 21.66 48.54
C VAL A 21 11.40 21.55 47.06
N ALA A 22 12.37 20.71 46.67
CA ALA A 22 12.73 20.52 45.27
C ALA A 22 11.61 19.82 44.50
N GLU A 23 10.98 18.80 45.08
CA GLU A 23 9.82 18.11 44.51
C GLU A 23 8.61 19.05 44.39
N ALA A 24 8.33 19.89 45.41
CA ALA A 24 7.28 20.89 45.35
C ALA A 24 7.49 21.88 44.19
N LEU A 25 8.71 22.34 43.98
CA LEU A 25 9.06 23.25 42.89
C LEU A 25 9.01 22.56 41.52
N ASN A 26 9.37 21.28 41.42
CA ASN A 26 9.25 20.54 40.19
C ASN A 26 7.77 20.28 39.84
N GLY A 27 6.94 19.90 40.80
CA GLY A 27 5.50 19.77 40.59
C GLY A 27 4.84 21.06 40.10
N ALA A 28 5.27 22.23 40.65
CA ALA A 28 4.80 23.52 40.17
C ALA A 28 5.22 23.80 38.72
N LYS A 29 6.43 23.38 38.29
CA LYS A 29 6.87 23.49 36.89
C LYS A 29 6.07 22.57 35.98
N ASP A 30 5.79 21.33 36.42
CA ASP A 30 4.99 20.38 35.66
C ASP A 30 3.57 20.91 35.42
N ILE A 31 2.92 21.49 36.44
CA ILE A 31 1.59 22.12 36.29
C ILE A 31 1.63 23.27 35.28
N ILE A 32 2.68 24.09 35.29
CA ILE A 32 2.82 25.17 34.29
C ILE A 32 3.08 24.59 32.90
N ALA A 33 3.92 23.56 32.77
CA ALA A 33 4.19 22.89 31.50
C ALA A 33 2.93 22.28 30.91
N GLU A 34 2.10 21.63 31.71
CA GLU A 34 0.80 21.08 31.29
C GLU A 34 -0.14 22.21 30.84
N ARG A 35 -0.29 23.29 31.60
CA ARG A 35 -1.12 24.44 31.19
C ARG A 35 -0.68 25.02 29.83
N ILE A 36 0.63 25.11 29.59
CA ILE A 36 1.16 25.60 28.32
C ILE A 36 0.78 24.58 27.18
N SER A 37 0.87 23.28 27.46
CA SER A 37 0.58 22.25 26.48
C SER A 37 -0.91 22.13 26.15
N ASP A 38 -1.79 22.49 27.09
CA ASP A 38 -3.25 22.41 26.93
C ASP A 38 -3.84 23.63 26.21
N GLU A 39 -3.04 24.68 26.00
CA GLU A 39 -3.50 25.91 25.34
C GLU A 39 -3.71 25.63 23.82
N ALA A 40 -4.96 25.60 23.38
CA ALA A 40 -5.33 25.27 22.04
C ALA A 40 -4.70 26.18 20.97
N ASP A 41 -4.62 27.51 21.25
CA ASP A 41 -4.04 28.48 20.32
C ASP A 41 -2.55 28.19 20.07
N TYR A 42 -1.82 27.74 21.12
CA TYR A 42 -0.41 27.38 20.94
C TYR A 42 -0.25 26.13 20.09
N ARG A 43 -1.05 25.11 20.33
CA ARG A 43 -1.03 23.87 19.54
C ARG A 43 -1.35 24.13 18.09
N ILE A 44 -2.42 24.89 17.80
CA ILE A 44 -2.82 25.25 16.43
C ILE A 44 -1.69 26.01 15.72
N TYR A 45 -1.08 26.98 16.38
CA TYR A 45 0.01 27.75 15.80
C TYR A 45 1.22 26.86 15.49
N ILE A 46 1.66 26.06 16.46
CA ILE A 46 2.83 25.17 16.31
C ILE A 46 2.60 24.15 15.22
N ARG A 47 1.41 23.53 15.16
CA ARG A 47 1.04 22.58 14.10
C ARG A 47 1.13 23.26 12.72
N ASN A 48 0.53 24.43 12.54
CA ASN A 48 0.56 25.16 11.30
C ASN A 48 1.99 25.56 10.89
N LEU A 49 2.79 26.01 11.84
CA LEU A 49 4.18 26.38 11.61
C LEU A 49 5.02 25.17 11.19
N THR A 50 4.86 24.04 11.89
CA THR A 50 5.56 22.78 11.57
C THR A 50 5.13 22.22 10.22
N THR A 51 3.85 22.23 9.90
CA THR A 51 3.35 21.80 8.58
C THR A 51 3.92 22.66 7.45
N LYS A 52 4.06 23.98 7.68
CA LYS A 52 4.55 24.92 6.66
C LYS A 52 6.06 24.88 6.47
N ASN A 53 6.81 24.83 7.56
CA ASN A 53 8.26 25.05 7.58
C ASN A 53 9.08 23.84 8.03
N GLY A 54 8.42 22.79 8.54
CA GLY A 54 9.08 21.55 8.96
C GLY A 54 9.38 20.61 7.79
N SER A 55 10.20 19.60 8.08
CA SER A 55 10.52 18.52 7.17
C SER A 55 10.23 17.16 7.80
N ILE A 56 10.09 16.14 6.94
CA ILE A 56 10.11 14.73 7.36
C ILE A 56 11.46 14.16 6.94
N SER A 57 12.13 13.55 7.89
CA SER A 57 13.37 12.82 7.65
C SER A 57 13.23 11.36 8.00
N SER A 58 13.99 10.52 7.31
CA SER A 58 14.17 9.12 7.70
C SER A 58 15.64 8.71 7.65
N THR A 59 15.98 7.81 8.56
CA THR A 59 17.32 7.25 8.69
C THR A 59 17.25 5.73 8.79
N ALA A 60 18.22 5.03 8.20
CA ALA A 60 18.34 3.59 8.32
C ALA A 60 18.58 3.19 9.78
N LYS A 61 17.97 2.09 10.22
CA LYS A 61 18.34 1.47 11.51
C LYS A 61 19.65 0.71 11.40
N ASN A 62 19.92 0.12 10.23
CA ASN A 62 21.20 -0.47 9.86
C ASN A 62 21.45 -0.19 8.37
N ALA A 63 22.41 0.68 8.07
CA ALA A 63 22.73 1.10 6.71
C ALA A 63 23.31 -0.01 5.82
N GLU A 64 23.86 -1.08 6.41
CA GLU A 64 24.42 -2.22 5.67
C GLU A 64 23.36 -3.22 5.18
N THR A 65 22.12 -3.11 5.69
CA THR A 65 21.03 -4.02 5.32
C THR A 65 20.44 -3.60 3.98
N GLN A 66 20.54 -4.44 2.96
CA GLN A 66 19.88 -4.21 1.68
C GLN A 66 18.35 -4.37 1.82
N SER A 67 17.60 -3.41 1.31
CA SER A 67 16.15 -3.46 1.30
C SER A 67 15.56 -2.61 0.18
N VAL A 68 14.26 -2.75 -0.08
CA VAL A 68 13.52 -1.89 -1.01
C VAL A 68 13.39 -0.43 -0.51
N TYR A 69 13.85 -0.15 0.71
CA TYR A 69 13.78 1.17 1.36
C TYR A 69 15.11 1.93 1.32
N GLU A 70 16.13 1.47 0.61
CA GLU A 70 17.46 2.13 0.55
C GLU A 70 17.37 3.60 0.16
N MET A 71 16.45 3.97 -0.74
CA MET A 71 16.22 5.36 -1.12
C MET A 71 15.71 6.26 0.03
N TYR A 72 15.30 5.67 1.16
CA TYR A 72 14.84 6.36 2.36
C TYR A 72 15.82 6.25 3.54
N TYR A 73 17.02 5.71 3.35
CA TYR A 73 18.01 5.56 4.43
C TYR A 73 18.61 6.89 4.87
N GLU A 74 18.72 7.85 3.95
CA GLU A 74 19.12 9.23 4.19
C GLU A 74 18.15 10.14 3.41
N PHE A 75 16.94 10.31 3.94
CA PHE A 75 15.89 11.05 3.24
C PHE A 75 15.44 12.25 4.06
N GLU A 76 15.22 13.37 3.40
CA GLU A 76 14.59 14.55 4.00
C GLU A 76 13.81 15.32 2.93
N GLU A 77 12.57 15.68 3.26
CA GLU A 77 11.72 16.49 2.39
C GLU A 77 10.77 17.39 3.20
N PRO A 78 10.48 18.64 2.77
CA PRO A 78 9.50 19.49 3.43
C PRO A 78 8.13 18.84 3.54
N VAL A 79 7.50 18.91 4.73
CA VAL A 79 6.17 18.32 5.01
C VAL A 79 5.15 18.65 3.92
N ARG A 80 5.08 19.92 3.50
CA ARG A 80 4.12 20.42 2.51
C ARG A 80 4.30 19.89 1.09
N LYS A 81 5.47 19.33 0.77
CA LYS A 81 5.81 18.82 -0.57
C LYS A 81 5.78 17.31 -0.66
N LEU A 82 5.66 16.62 0.48
CA LEU A 82 5.77 15.18 0.54
C LEU A 82 4.59 14.51 -0.17
N ALA A 83 4.91 13.70 -1.19
CA ALA A 83 3.91 12.98 -1.97
C ALA A 83 3.35 11.77 -1.19
N GLY A 84 2.06 11.45 -1.38
CA GLY A 84 1.37 10.39 -0.65
C GLY A 84 2.07 9.02 -0.73
N HIS A 85 2.55 8.63 -1.91
CA HIS A 85 3.28 7.35 -2.08
C HIS A 85 4.55 7.27 -1.23
N ARG A 86 5.25 8.41 -0.99
CA ARG A 86 6.43 8.44 -0.12
C ARG A 86 6.05 8.29 1.34
N ILE A 87 4.93 8.92 1.76
CA ILE A 87 4.40 8.77 3.13
C ILE A 87 4.09 7.30 3.40
N LEU A 88 3.40 6.62 2.50
CA LEU A 88 3.07 5.20 2.64
C LEU A 88 4.31 4.32 2.65
N ALA A 89 5.31 4.63 1.80
CA ALA A 89 6.59 3.90 1.80
C ALA A 89 7.37 4.10 3.11
N LEU A 90 7.43 5.34 3.64
CA LEU A 90 8.08 5.66 4.92
C LEU A 90 7.39 4.92 6.08
N ASN A 91 6.05 4.97 6.16
CA ASN A 91 5.29 4.27 7.20
C ASN A 91 5.53 2.76 7.15
N ARG A 92 5.57 2.17 5.95
CA ARG A 92 5.85 0.75 5.77
C ARG A 92 7.27 0.38 6.17
N GLY A 93 8.28 1.14 5.73
CA GLY A 93 9.67 0.90 6.09
C GLY A 93 9.93 1.03 7.59
N GLU A 94 9.22 1.93 8.29
CA GLU A 94 9.28 2.06 9.74
C GLU A 94 8.60 0.88 10.45
N LYS A 95 7.41 0.44 9.97
CA LYS A 95 6.70 -0.74 10.49
C LYS A 95 7.52 -2.01 10.33
N GLU A 96 8.18 -2.18 9.19
CA GLU A 96 9.08 -3.30 8.89
C GLU A 96 10.45 -3.15 9.57
N LYS A 97 10.69 -2.05 10.33
CA LYS A 97 11.89 -1.79 11.14
C LYS A 97 13.18 -1.56 10.35
N PHE A 98 13.10 -1.20 9.09
CA PHE A 98 14.28 -0.82 8.28
C PHE A 98 14.72 0.61 8.53
N ILE A 99 13.77 1.53 8.73
CA ILE A 99 14.04 2.96 8.93
C ILE A 99 13.38 3.49 10.21
N THR A 100 13.80 4.68 10.62
CA THR A 100 13.16 5.50 11.65
C THR A 100 12.74 6.80 10.99
N VAL A 101 11.50 7.23 11.22
CA VAL A 101 10.93 8.43 10.60
C VAL A 101 10.67 9.49 11.68
N LYS A 102 11.02 10.76 11.40
CA LYS A 102 10.83 11.89 12.32
C LYS A 102 10.29 13.11 11.58
N VAL A 103 9.51 13.92 12.30
CA VAL A 103 9.13 15.27 11.87
C VAL A 103 10.08 16.28 12.51
N ASN A 104 10.86 16.98 11.68
CA ASN A 104 11.75 18.03 12.11
C ASN A 104 10.98 19.34 12.12
N ALA A 105 10.61 19.81 13.30
CA ALA A 105 9.93 21.07 13.50
C ALA A 105 10.92 22.25 13.56
N PRO A 106 10.52 23.48 13.23
CA PRO A 106 11.32 24.70 13.41
C PRO A 106 11.36 25.10 14.90
N GLU A 107 12.11 24.34 15.71
CA GLU A 107 12.11 24.43 17.17
C GLU A 107 12.44 25.84 17.71
N GLU A 108 13.41 26.51 17.11
CA GLU A 108 13.79 27.88 17.53
C GLU A 108 12.64 28.87 17.38
N ASP A 109 11.90 28.82 16.27
CA ASP A 109 10.76 29.73 16.06
C ASP A 109 9.61 29.41 17.00
N ILE A 110 9.37 28.11 17.26
CA ILE A 110 8.36 27.62 18.19
C ILE A 110 8.68 28.12 19.62
N LEU A 111 9.89 27.91 20.09
CA LEU A 111 10.32 28.34 21.42
C LEU A 111 10.30 29.86 21.55
N ARG A 112 10.68 30.59 20.51
CA ARG A 112 10.57 32.07 20.46
C ARG A 112 9.11 32.50 20.59
N TYR A 113 8.19 31.86 19.87
CA TYR A 113 6.77 32.16 19.98
C TYR A 113 6.21 31.87 21.35
N LEU A 114 6.45 30.68 21.91
CA LEU A 114 5.98 30.30 23.25
C LEU A 114 6.52 31.20 24.33
N ASN A 115 7.83 31.51 24.33
CA ASN A 115 8.44 32.41 25.28
C ASN A 115 7.78 33.78 25.24
N LYS A 116 7.48 34.33 24.05
CA LYS A 116 6.78 35.63 23.93
C LYS A 116 5.35 35.61 24.49
N ARG A 117 4.67 34.45 24.38
CA ARG A 117 3.31 34.30 24.89
C ARG A 117 3.24 34.07 26.39
N VAL A 118 4.15 33.28 26.93
CA VAL A 118 4.19 32.88 28.34
C VAL A 118 4.86 33.96 29.24
N ILE A 119 5.97 34.53 28.78
CA ILE A 119 6.75 35.48 29.55
C ILE A 119 6.30 36.92 29.23
N LYS A 120 5.35 37.44 30.03
CA LYS A 120 4.76 38.78 29.80
C LYS A 120 5.65 39.89 30.33
N LYS A 121 6.44 39.62 31.38
CA LYS A 121 7.31 40.57 32.03
C LYS A 121 8.63 39.93 32.39
N ASP A 122 9.73 40.54 31.99
CA ASP A 122 11.05 40.02 32.33
C ASP A 122 11.36 40.21 33.83
N ASN A 123 11.88 39.15 34.44
CA ASN A 123 12.26 39.12 35.85
C ASN A 123 13.44 38.15 36.01
N PRO A 124 14.58 38.62 36.55
CA PRO A 124 15.80 37.81 36.65
C PRO A 124 15.63 36.54 37.48
N ASN A 125 14.63 36.48 38.38
CA ASN A 125 14.38 35.32 39.22
C ASN A 125 13.42 34.28 38.62
N THR A 126 12.49 34.71 37.77
CA THR A 126 11.44 33.81 37.21
C THR A 126 11.61 33.55 35.75
N THR A 127 12.13 34.48 34.94
CA THR A 127 12.30 34.31 33.51
C THR A 127 13.13 33.09 33.13
N PRO A 128 14.28 32.79 33.76
CA PRO A 128 15.05 31.58 33.43
C PRO A 128 14.27 30.29 33.69
N ILE A 129 13.45 30.27 34.74
CA ILE A 129 12.63 29.10 35.09
C ILE A 129 11.51 28.91 34.08
N LEU A 130 10.80 29.99 33.73
CA LEU A 130 9.73 29.93 32.74
C LEU A 130 10.25 29.50 31.35
N LYS A 131 11.45 29.96 30.95
CA LYS A 131 12.08 29.49 29.73
C LYS A 131 12.34 27.98 29.75
N ALA A 132 12.86 27.47 30.86
CA ALA A 132 13.09 26.02 31.02
C ALA A 132 11.77 25.23 31.03
N VAL A 133 10.71 25.77 31.64
CA VAL A 133 9.38 25.15 31.64
C VAL A 133 8.74 25.17 30.25
N VAL A 134 8.89 26.25 29.48
CA VAL A 134 8.42 26.33 28.08
C VAL A 134 9.14 25.30 27.21
N GLU A 135 10.46 25.18 27.38
CA GLU A 135 11.24 24.19 26.63
C GLU A 135 10.82 22.74 26.97
N ASP A 136 10.64 22.48 28.30
CA ASP A 136 10.15 21.15 28.74
C ASP A 136 8.74 20.86 28.24
N SER A 137 7.81 21.80 28.33
CA SER A 137 6.45 21.68 27.80
C SER A 137 6.45 21.36 26.31
N TYR A 138 7.30 22.05 25.54
CA TYR A 138 7.43 21.78 24.13
C TYR A 138 8.01 20.36 23.85
N LYS A 139 9.18 20.07 24.42
CA LYS A 139 9.91 18.81 24.10
C LYS A 139 9.19 17.57 24.60
N ARG A 140 8.59 17.65 25.78
CA ARG A 140 7.96 16.49 26.43
C ARG A 140 6.49 16.31 26.06
N LEU A 141 5.74 17.38 25.88
CA LEU A 141 4.29 17.32 25.73
C LEU A 141 3.82 17.73 24.31
N ILE A 142 4.15 18.96 23.87
CA ILE A 142 3.60 19.52 22.63
C ILE A 142 4.23 18.87 21.39
N GLY A 143 5.56 18.84 21.31
CA GLY A 143 6.28 18.35 20.13
C GLY A 143 5.89 16.93 19.71
N PRO A 144 5.97 15.94 20.62
CA PRO A 144 5.57 14.56 20.30
C PRO A 144 4.09 14.42 19.93
N ALA A 145 3.20 15.25 20.49
CA ALA A 145 1.79 15.23 20.14
C ALA A 145 1.56 15.78 18.73
N ILE A 146 2.16 16.95 18.42
CA ILE A 146 2.06 17.57 17.08
C ILE A 146 2.71 16.69 16.00
N GLU A 147 3.82 16.02 16.31
CA GLU A 147 4.43 15.06 15.39
C GLU A 147 3.47 13.93 15.04
N ARG A 148 2.82 13.31 16.02
CA ARG A 148 1.81 12.25 15.79
C ARG A 148 0.63 12.77 14.98
N GLU A 149 0.10 13.96 15.31
CA GLU A 149 -1.01 14.57 14.58
C GLU A 149 -0.65 14.82 13.11
N ILE A 150 0.51 15.40 12.82
CA ILE A 150 0.97 15.66 11.44
C ILE A 150 1.15 14.34 10.68
N ARG A 151 1.76 13.33 11.30
CA ARG A 151 1.95 12.02 10.67
C ARG A 151 0.63 11.33 10.38
N SER A 152 -0.34 11.40 11.30
CA SER A 152 -1.69 10.86 11.09
C SER A 152 -2.37 11.56 9.91
N ASP A 153 -2.44 12.89 9.91
CA ASP A 153 -3.05 13.66 8.82
C ASP A 153 -2.45 13.39 7.45
N LEU A 154 -1.13 13.21 7.39
CA LEU A 154 -0.43 12.89 6.15
C LEU A 154 -0.74 11.46 5.69
N THR A 155 -0.85 10.52 6.63
CA THR A 155 -1.20 9.13 6.35
C THR A 155 -2.61 9.05 5.81
N ASP A 156 -3.58 9.65 6.49
CA ASP A 156 -5.00 9.65 6.09
C ASP A 156 -5.17 10.20 4.65
N LYS A 157 -4.54 11.34 4.36
CA LYS A 157 -4.55 11.93 3.01
C LYS A 157 -3.88 11.05 1.96
N ALA A 158 -2.80 10.36 2.33
CA ALA A 158 -2.07 9.48 1.43
C ALA A 158 -2.87 8.21 1.12
N GLU A 159 -3.54 7.66 2.11
CA GLU A 159 -4.42 6.50 1.99
C GLU A 159 -5.65 6.83 1.14
N ASP A 160 -6.34 7.94 1.40
CA ASP A 160 -7.46 8.40 0.58
C ASP A 160 -7.06 8.57 -0.89
N GLY A 161 -5.90 9.18 -1.13
CA GLY A 161 -5.35 9.32 -2.48
C GLY A 161 -5.05 7.98 -3.15
N ALA A 162 -4.50 7.02 -2.42
CA ALA A 162 -4.21 5.68 -2.92
C ALA A 162 -5.49 4.89 -3.23
N ILE A 163 -6.49 4.96 -2.34
CA ILE A 163 -7.81 4.34 -2.53
C ILE A 163 -8.50 4.90 -3.78
N HIS A 164 -8.44 6.23 -3.96
CA HIS A 164 -9.02 6.86 -5.15
C HIS A 164 -8.36 6.38 -6.46
N VAL A 165 -7.03 6.29 -6.50
CA VAL A 165 -6.31 5.76 -7.68
C VAL A 165 -6.64 4.30 -7.92
N PHE A 166 -6.69 3.49 -6.86
CA PHE A 166 -7.10 2.09 -6.95
C PHE A 166 -8.51 1.95 -7.51
N GLY A 167 -9.48 2.75 -7.01
CA GLY A 167 -10.85 2.74 -7.49
C GLY A 167 -10.95 3.05 -8.98
N LYS A 168 -10.23 4.06 -9.47
CA LYS A 168 -10.17 4.37 -10.90
C LYS A 168 -9.58 3.23 -11.74
N ASN A 169 -8.51 2.63 -11.29
CA ASN A 169 -7.89 1.51 -12.00
C ASN A 169 -8.81 0.28 -12.03
N LEU A 170 -9.50 0.02 -10.92
CA LEU A 170 -10.49 -1.06 -10.85
C LEU A 170 -11.67 -0.78 -11.78
N GLU A 171 -12.21 0.43 -11.78
CA GLU A 171 -13.28 0.84 -12.70
C GLU A 171 -12.89 0.62 -14.16
N GLN A 172 -11.69 1.07 -14.57
CA GLN A 172 -11.17 0.86 -15.92
C GLN A 172 -11.05 -0.63 -16.27
N LEU A 173 -10.64 -1.46 -15.31
CA LEU A 173 -10.54 -2.90 -15.50
C LEU A 173 -11.93 -3.54 -15.67
N LEU A 174 -12.89 -3.18 -14.83
CA LEU A 174 -14.26 -3.71 -14.87
C LEU A 174 -15.02 -3.24 -16.11
N MET A 175 -14.76 -2.04 -16.59
CA MET A 175 -15.44 -1.42 -17.73
C MET A 175 -14.73 -1.68 -19.07
N GLN A 176 -13.83 -2.65 -19.12
CA GLN A 176 -13.23 -3.06 -20.41
C GLN A 176 -14.31 -3.51 -21.40
N PRO A 177 -14.23 -3.10 -22.69
CA PRO A 177 -15.22 -3.51 -23.68
C PRO A 177 -15.15 -5.03 -23.93
N PRO A 178 -16.28 -5.73 -23.86
CA PRO A 178 -16.34 -7.17 -24.10
C PRO A 178 -16.12 -7.50 -25.58
N ILE A 179 -15.45 -8.64 -25.84
CA ILE A 179 -15.36 -9.24 -27.18
C ILE A 179 -16.37 -10.39 -27.25
N ALA A 180 -17.64 -10.02 -27.39
CA ALA A 180 -18.74 -10.97 -27.38
C ALA A 180 -18.84 -11.82 -28.68
N GLY A 181 -19.51 -12.97 -28.59
CA GLY A 181 -19.91 -13.78 -29.76
C GLY A 181 -18.78 -14.63 -30.35
N LYS A 182 -17.61 -14.70 -29.73
CA LYS A 182 -16.48 -15.53 -30.20
C LYS A 182 -16.32 -16.81 -29.38
N VAL A 183 -15.85 -17.87 -30.02
CA VAL A 183 -15.29 -19.04 -29.34
C VAL A 183 -13.85 -18.68 -28.94
N VAL A 184 -13.53 -18.76 -27.68
CA VAL A 184 -12.25 -18.29 -27.11
C VAL A 184 -11.48 -19.46 -26.49
N LEU A 185 -10.19 -19.55 -26.80
CA LEU A 185 -9.24 -20.41 -26.11
C LEU A 185 -8.53 -19.61 -25.04
N GLY A 186 -8.80 -19.89 -23.77
CA GLY A 186 -8.03 -19.35 -22.63
C GLY A 186 -6.73 -20.10 -22.46
N TRP A 187 -5.66 -19.35 -22.27
CA TRP A 187 -4.32 -19.87 -22.08
C TRP A 187 -3.77 -19.30 -20.78
N ASP A 188 -3.64 -20.16 -19.78
CA ASP A 188 -3.00 -19.86 -18.49
C ASP A 188 -1.53 -20.28 -18.57
N PRO A 189 -0.59 -19.32 -18.75
CA PRO A 189 0.83 -19.61 -18.97
C PRO A 189 1.49 -20.18 -17.72
N ALA A 190 2.36 -21.16 -17.87
CA ALA A 190 3.19 -21.66 -16.78
C ALA A 190 4.45 -22.36 -17.33
N PHE A 191 5.51 -22.43 -16.55
CA PHE A 191 6.73 -23.14 -16.90
C PHE A 191 6.62 -24.64 -16.64
N ARG A 192 6.96 -25.08 -15.43
CA ARG A 192 7.10 -26.52 -15.08
C ARG A 192 5.79 -27.31 -15.07
N THR A 193 4.72 -26.67 -14.65
CA THR A 193 3.41 -27.34 -14.50
C THR A 193 2.63 -27.45 -15.79
N GLY A 194 3.15 -26.92 -16.90
CA GLY A 194 2.50 -26.83 -18.19
C GLY A 194 1.44 -25.72 -18.26
N CYS A 195 1.21 -25.20 -19.46
CA CYS A 195 0.18 -24.22 -19.73
C CYS A 195 -1.19 -24.90 -19.74
N LYS A 196 -2.17 -24.36 -19.02
CA LYS A 196 -3.54 -24.88 -18.97
C LYS A 196 -4.36 -24.16 -20.01
N LEU A 197 -5.11 -24.93 -20.76
CA LEU A 197 -5.96 -24.44 -21.84
C LEU A 197 -7.42 -24.76 -21.56
N ALA A 198 -8.32 -23.84 -21.90
CA ALA A 198 -9.75 -24.05 -21.85
C ALA A 198 -10.42 -23.38 -23.04
N VAL A 199 -11.22 -24.13 -23.80
CA VAL A 199 -12.06 -23.59 -24.88
C VAL A 199 -13.41 -23.26 -24.30
N VAL A 200 -13.87 -22.02 -24.50
CA VAL A 200 -15.22 -21.58 -24.15
C VAL A 200 -16.00 -21.15 -25.39
N ASP A 201 -17.26 -21.50 -25.44
CA ASP A 201 -18.15 -21.06 -26.51
C ASP A 201 -18.57 -19.60 -26.37
N ALA A 202 -19.35 -19.06 -27.30
CA ALA A 202 -19.80 -17.67 -27.29
C ALA A 202 -20.65 -17.27 -26.06
N THR A 203 -21.15 -18.26 -25.31
CA THR A 203 -21.94 -18.05 -24.07
C THR A 203 -21.12 -18.20 -22.80
N GLY A 204 -19.82 -18.48 -22.93
CA GLY A 204 -18.93 -18.71 -21.80
C GLY A 204 -18.96 -20.15 -21.26
N LYS A 205 -19.65 -21.09 -21.91
CA LYS A 205 -19.64 -22.50 -21.52
C LYS A 205 -18.31 -23.16 -21.92
N VAL A 206 -17.69 -23.85 -20.97
CA VAL A 206 -16.46 -24.61 -21.27
C VAL A 206 -16.78 -25.83 -22.09
N LEU A 207 -16.10 -25.95 -23.24
CA LEU A 207 -16.25 -27.06 -24.21
C LEU A 207 -15.19 -28.14 -24.04
N ASP A 208 -13.95 -27.72 -23.74
CA ASP A 208 -12.80 -28.63 -23.58
C ASP A 208 -11.71 -28.00 -22.75
N THR A 209 -10.87 -28.84 -22.13
CA THR A 209 -9.69 -28.37 -21.35
C THR A 209 -8.52 -29.31 -21.58
N THR A 210 -7.30 -28.79 -21.64
CA THR A 210 -6.08 -29.60 -21.76
C THR A 210 -4.88 -28.91 -21.13
N VAL A 211 -3.75 -29.60 -21.04
CA VAL A 211 -2.47 -29.10 -20.59
C VAL A 211 -1.41 -29.32 -21.64
N VAL A 212 -0.66 -28.29 -21.98
CA VAL A 212 0.42 -28.35 -22.97
C VAL A 212 1.74 -27.85 -22.36
N TYR A 213 2.88 -28.24 -22.90
CA TYR A 213 4.20 -27.94 -22.35
C TYR A 213 5.11 -27.23 -23.37
N PRO A 214 4.73 -26.05 -23.87
CA PRO A 214 5.51 -25.33 -24.88
C PRO A 214 6.65 -24.49 -24.27
N THR A 215 6.61 -24.22 -22.95
CA THR A 215 7.53 -23.32 -22.23
C THR A 215 8.59 -24.09 -21.47
N ALA A 216 9.73 -23.47 -21.18
CA ALA A 216 10.85 -24.11 -20.47
C ALA A 216 10.47 -24.68 -19.08
N PRO A 217 11.02 -25.83 -18.66
CA PRO A 217 11.91 -26.70 -19.43
C PRO A 217 11.14 -27.55 -20.46
N THR A 218 11.48 -27.40 -21.73
CA THR A 218 10.77 -28.04 -22.82
C THR A 218 11.73 -28.60 -23.88
N THR A 219 11.21 -29.27 -24.90
CA THR A 219 11.93 -29.78 -26.07
C THR A 219 11.14 -29.43 -27.35
N GLU A 220 11.80 -29.36 -28.50
CA GLU A 220 11.13 -29.12 -29.77
C GLU A 220 9.95 -30.07 -30.02
N LYS A 221 10.10 -31.35 -29.64
CA LYS A 221 9.01 -32.34 -29.72
C LYS A 221 7.78 -31.92 -28.88
N LYS A 222 8.00 -31.40 -27.68
CA LYS A 222 6.90 -30.92 -26.81
C LYS A 222 6.26 -29.63 -27.34
N ILE A 223 7.08 -28.72 -27.90
CA ILE A 223 6.57 -27.50 -28.55
C ILE A 223 5.70 -27.88 -29.73
N ARG A 224 6.15 -28.83 -30.61
CA ARG A 224 5.37 -29.29 -31.76
C ARG A 224 4.07 -29.96 -31.31
N ALA A 225 4.12 -30.86 -30.35
CA ALA A 225 2.93 -31.50 -29.80
C ALA A 225 1.93 -30.49 -29.20
N ALA A 226 2.44 -29.41 -28.57
CA ALA A 226 1.58 -28.33 -28.08
C ALA A 226 0.90 -27.57 -29.21
N LYS A 227 1.62 -27.24 -30.30
CA LYS A 227 1.05 -26.61 -31.50
C LYS A 227 -0.03 -27.51 -32.13
N ASP A 228 0.28 -28.79 -32.38
CA ASP A 228 -0.65 -29.75 -32.97
C ASP A 228 -1.94 -29.86 -32.11
N THR A 229 -1.81 -29.88 -30.80
CA THR A 229 -2.94 -29.89 -29.85
C THR A 229 -3.82 -28.66 -30.00
N VAL A 230 -3.19 -27.47 -30.01
CA VAL A 230 -3.93 -26.19 -30.11
C VAL A 230 -4.58 -26.04 -31.49
N GLU A 231 -3.89 -26.41 -32.56
CA GLU A 231 -4.44 -26.42 -33.92
C GLU A 231 -5.67 -27.34 -34.00
N GLY A 232 -5.60 -28.54 -33.43
CA GLY A 232 -6.74 -29.45 -33.34
C GLY A 232 -7.92 -28.87 -32.55
N MET A 233 -7.68 -28.13 -31.45
CA MET A 233 -8.73 -27.46 -30.74
C MET A 233 -9.34 -26.28 -31.53
N ILE A 234 -8.51 -25.52 -32.25
CA ILE A 234 -8.97 -24.45 -33.14
C ILE A 234 -9.91 -25.00 -34.20
N GLU A 235 -9.53 -26.11 -34.85
CA GLU A 235 -10.35 -26.77 -35.91
C GLU A 235 -11.64 -27.35 -35.34
N LYS A 236 -11.53 -28.11 -34.26
CA LYS A 236 -12.66 -28.83 -33.67
C LYS A 236 -13.76 -27.92 -33.16
N TYR A 237 -13.39 -26.79 -32.53
CA TYR A 237 -14.33 -25.90 -31.85
C TYR A 237 -14.57 -24.58 -32.60
N GLY A 238 -13.86 -24.30 -33.68
CA GLY A 238 -13.96 -23.03 -34.38
C GLY A 238 -13.44 -21.85 -33.58
N VAL A 239 -12.33 -22.03 -32.82
CA VAL A 239 -11.71 -20.98 -32.04
C VAL A 239 -11.28 -19.82 -32.94
N SER A 240 -11.70 -18.62 -32.64
CA SER A 240 -11.35 -17.41 -33.40
C SER A 240 -10.49 -16.39 -32.58
N LEU A 241 -10.36 -16.64 -31.30
CA LEU A 241 -9.58 -15.79 -30.40
C LEU A 241 -8.86 -16.62 -29.34
N ILE A 242 -7.57 -16.34 -29.12
CA ILE A 242 -6.78 -16.90 -28.01
C ILE A 242 -6.58 -15.79 -26.95
N SER A 243 -7.03 -16.03 -25.73
CA SER A 243 -6.85 -15.15 -24.57
C SER A 243 -5.71 -15.68 -23.72
N VAL A 244 -4.59 -14.95 -23.67
CA VAL A 244 -3.36 -15.36 -22.96
C VAL A 244 -3.21 -14.56 -21.67
N GLY A 245 -3.10 -15.23 -20.52
CA GLY A 245 -2.82 -14.58 -19.25
C GLY A 245 -1.47 -13.85 -19.27
N ASN A 246 -1.40 -12.71 -18.60
CA ASN A 246 -0.19 -11.85 -18.58
C ASN A 246 0.80 -12.17 -17.45
N GLY A 247 0.68 -13.32 -16.80
CA GLY A 247 1.53 -13.73 -15.68
C GLY A 247 2.85 -14.40 -16.09
N THR A 248 3.26 -15.34 -15.26
CA THR A 248 4.53 -16.08 -15.45
C THR A 248 4.50 -16.86 -16.78
N ALA A 249 5.61 -16.84 -17.53
CA ALA A 249 5.75 -17.47 -18.86
C ALA A 249 4.82 -16.93 -19.98
N CYS A 250 4.26 -15.72 -19.81
CA CYS A 250 3.43 -15.09 -20.82
C CYS A 250 4.18 -14.84 -22.14
N ARG A 251 5.40 -14.27 -22.06
CA ARG A 251 6.21 -13.94 -23.27
C ARG A 251 6.61 -15.16 -24.06
N GLU A 252 7.01 -16.23 -23.36
CA GLU A 252 7.37 -17.51 -23.97
C GLU A 252 6.16 -18.18 -24.63
N SER A 253 5.00 -18.11 -23.97
CA SER A 253 3.74 -18.61 -24.53
C SER A 253 3.31 -17.80 -25.76
N GLU A 254 3.39 -16.48 -25.69
CA GLU A 254 3.09 -15.57 -26.80
C GLU A 254 3.93 -15.90 -28.02
N GLN A 255 5.25 -16.10 -27.84
CA GLN A 255 6.14 -16.45 -28.95
C GLN A 255 5.70 -17.75 -29.67
N VAL A 256 5.36 -18.78 -28.89
CA VAL A 256 4.89 -20.05 -29.43
C VAL A 256 3.57 -19.88 -30.19
N ILE A 257 2.63 -19.09 -29.66
CA ILE A 257 1.35 -18.78 -30.29
C ILE A 257 1.56 -18.01 -31.60
N VAL A 258 2.41 -16.99 -31.60
CA VAL A 258 2.73 -16.21 -32.80
C VAL A 258 3.32 -17.07 -33.90
N ASP A 259 4.27 -17.97 -33.55
CA ASP A 259 4.89 -18.87 -34.53
C ASP A 259 3.89 -19.89 -35.05
N MET A 260 3.01 -20.44 -34.22
CA MET A 260 1.93 -21.33 -34.62
C MET A 260 0.94 -20.63 -35.57
N LEU A 261 0.49 -19.42 -35.22
CA LEU A 261 -0.48 -18.67 -36.05
C LEU A 261 0.07 -18.30 -37.45
N LYS A 262 1.41 -18.13 -37.56
CA LYS A 262 2.03 -17.97 -38.90
C LYS A 262 1.98 -19.22 -39.75
N GLU A 263 1.91 -20.41 -39.14
CA GLU A 263 1.81 -21.70 -39.83
C GLU A 263 0.37 -21.96 -40.35
N ILE A 264 -0.65 -21.29 -39.76
CA ILE A 264 -2.09 -21.46 -40.10
C ILE A 264 -2.79 -20.14 -40.45
N PRO A 265 -2.26 -19.30 -41.35
CA PRO A 265 -2.81 -17.96 -41.63
C PRO A 265 -4.26 -17.95 -42.15
N GLU A 266 -4.68 -19.03 -42.81
CA GLU A 266 -6.04 -19.24 -43.36
C GLU A 266 -7.12 -19.31 -42.28
N LYS A 267 -6.76 -19.70 -41.02
CA LYS A 267 -7.71 -19.84 -39.92
C LYS A 267 -8.14 -18.47 -39.34
N LYS A 268 -7.42 -17.38 -39.63
CA LYS A 268 -7.72 -16.00 -39.17
C LYS A 268 -7.93 -15.88 -37.65
N VAL A 269 -7.22 -16.71 -36.88
CA VAL A 269 -7.26 -16.68 -35.42
C VAL A 269 -6.45 -15.47 -34.90
N GLN A 270 -7.00 -14.72 -33.96
CA GLN A 270 -6.34 -13.60 -33.29
C GLN A 270 -5.94 -14.03 -31.90
N TYR A 271 -5.00 -13.32 -31.29
CA TYR A 271 -4.72 -13.46 -29.84
C TYR A 271 -4.73 -12.11 -29.13
N VAL A 272 -4.95 -12.15 -27.83
CA VAL A 272 -4.92 -10.98 -26.95
C VAL A 272 -4.27 -11.37 -25.62
N ILE A 273 -3.43 -10.48 -25.10
CA ILE A 273 -2.89 -10.62 -23.75
C ILE A 273 -3.93 -10.08 -22.78
N THR A 274 -4.36 -10.93 -21.85
CA THR A 274 -5.43 -10.65 -20.89
C THR A 274 -4.86 -10.51 -19.48
N ASN A 275 -5.31 -9.51 -18.74
CA ASN A 275 -4.94 -9.36 -17.35
C ASN A 275 -5.52 -10.52 -16.52
N GLU A 276 -4.64 -11.35 -15.94
CA GLU A 276 -5.03 -12.51 -15.13
C GLU A 276 -5.11 -12.21 -13.62
N ALA A 277 -4.99 -10.92 -13.21
CA ALA A 277 -5.04 -10.55 -11.80
C ALA A 277 -6.25 -11.17 -11.08
N GLY A 278 -5.98 -11.80 -9.94
CA GLY A 278 -6.98 -12.51 -9.14
C GLY A 278 -7.50 -13.84 -9.72
N ALA A 279 -7.08 -14.28 -10.92
CA ALA A 279 -7.52 -15.56 -11.48
C ALA A 279 -7.13 -16.76 -10.60
N SER A 280 -5.96 -16.74 -10.02
CA SER A 280 -5.48 -17.75 -9.07
C SER A 280 -6.33 -17.78 -7.79
N VAL A 281 -6.75 -16.62 -7.28
CA VAL A 281 -7.60 -16.49 -6.09
C VAL A 281 -9.00 -17.03 -6.40
N TYR A 282 -9.58 -16.62 -7.53
CA TYR A 282 -10.87 -17.14 -7.99
C TYR A 282 -10.84 -18.67 -8.16
N SER A 283 -9.87 -19.20 -8.90
CA SER A 283 -9.79 -20.63 -9.20
C SER A 283 -9.68 -21.55 -7.98
N ALA A 284 -9.13 -21.05 -6.88
CA ALA A 284 -9.05 -21.73 -5.59
C ALA A 284 -10.28 -21.46 -4.67
N SER A 285 -11.19 -20.57 -5.06
CA SER A 285 -12.34 -20.19 -4.24
C SER A 285 -13.42 -21.28 -4.17
N LYS A 286 -14.29 -21.14 -3.14
CA LYS A 286 -15.48 -21.98 -3.02
C LYS A 286 -16.42 -21.80 -4.22
N LEU A 287 -16.60 -20.54 -4.66
CA LEU A 287 -17.42 -20.19 -5.80
C LEU A 287 -16.96 -20.93 -7.08
N ALA A 288 -15.66 -20.91 -7.37
CA ALA A 288 -15.12 -21.62 -8.55
C ALA A 288 -15.25 -23.15 -8.41
N THR A 289 -15.21 -23.67 -7.19
CA THR A 289 -15.44 -25.11 -6.94
C THR A 289 -16.89 -25.49 -7.16
N GLU A 290 -17.84 -24.66 -6.78
CA GLU A 290 -19.27 -24.85 -7.05
C GLU A 290 -19.60 -24.71 -8.54
N GLU A 291 -18.97 -23.74 -9.23
CA GLU A 291 -19.15 -23.51 -10.67
C GLU A 291 -18.54 -24.63 -11.52
N PHE A 292 -17.39 -25.15 -11.10
CA PHE A 292 -16.65 -26.21 -11.82
C PHE A 292 -16.19 -27.32 -10.86
N PRO A 293 -17.10 -28.17 -10.38
CA PRO A 293 -16.78 -29.18 -9.37
C PRO A 293 -15.78 -30.24 -9.85
N ASN A 294 -15.73 -30.49 -11.15
CA ASN A 294 -14.89 -31.53 -11.77
C ASN A 294 -13.57 -30.99 -12.35
N PHE A 295 -13.30 -29.68 -12.25
CA PHE A 295 -12.09 -29.07 -12.79
C PHE A 295 -11.07 -28.86 -11.68
N ASP A 296 -9.80 -28.98 -12.02
CA ASP A 296 -8.70 -28.54 -11.16
C ASP A 296 -8.56 -27.01 -11.18
N VAL A 297 -7.70 -26.49 -10.31
CA VAL A 297 -7.45 -25.04 -10.16
C VAL A 297 -6.94 -24.42 -11.46
N GLY A 298 -6.08 -25.13 -12.20
CA GLY A 298 -5.53 -24.63 -13.46
C GLY A 298 -6.57 -24.57 -14.58
N GLN A 299 -7.44 -25.57 -14.68
CA GLN A 299 -8.55 -25.59 -15.67
C GLN A 299 -9.53 -24.43 -15.39
N ARG A 300 -9.84 -24.18 -14.12
CA ARG A 300 -10.69 -23.05 -13.70
C ARG A 300 -10.05 -21.70 -14.03
N SER A 301 -8.74 -21.57 -13.83
CA SER A 301 -7.97 -20.37 -14.19
C SER A 301 -8.02 -20.11 -15.69
N ALA A 302 -7.73 -21.11 -16.52
CA ALA A 302 -7.79 -20.99 -17.98
C ALA A 302 -9.20 -20.62 -18.49
N ALA A 303 -10.24 -21.22 -17.91
CA ALA A 303 -11.63 -20.89 -18.23
C ALA A 303 -11.96 -19.43 -17.87
N SER A 304 -11.50 -18.94 -16.70
CA SER A 304 -11.68 -17.56 -16.29
C SER A 304 -10.96 -16.58 -17.22
N ILE A 305 -9.71 -16.88 -17.63
CA ILE A 305 -8.95 -16.07 -18.58
C ILE A 305 -9.68 -15.95 -19.93
N ALA A 306 -10.29 -17.04 -20.42
CA ALA A 306 -11.09 -17.00 -21.64
C ALA A 306 -12.34 -16.12 -21.49
N ARG A 307 -13.09 -16.29 -20.40
CA ARG A 307 -14.33 -15.56 -20.14
C ARG A 307 -14.12 -14.08 -19.90
N ARG A 308 -12.97 -13.68 -19.33
CA ARG A 308 -12.64 -12.25 -19.10
C ARG A 308 -12.63 -11.42 -20.37
N VAL A 309 -12.30 -12.03 -21.51
CA VAL A 309 -12.33 -11.34 -22.79
C VAL A 309 -13.76 -11.20 -23.31
N GLN A 310 -14.61 -12.19 -23.03
CA GLN A 310 -16.00 -12.20 -23.48
C GLN A 310 -16.88 -11.26 -22.65
N ASP A 311 -16.76 -11.30 -21.32
CA ASP A 311 -17.48 -10.47 -20.36
C ASP A 311 -16.58 -10.18 -19.15
N PRO A 312 -15.76 -9.12 -19.20
CA PRO A 312 -14.84 -8.78 -18.13
C PRO A 312 -15.56 -8.55 -16.78
N LEU A 313 -16.70 -7.86 -16.80
CA LEU A 313 -17.44 -7.52 -15.59
C LEU A 313 -17.96 -8.78 -14.89
N ALA A 314 -18.61 -9.69 -15.63
CA ALA A 314 -19.17 -10.92 -15.07
C ALA A 314 -18.11 -11.84 -14.42
N GLU A 315 -16.88 -11.83 -14.94
CA GLU A 315 -15.78 -12.61 -14.36
C GLU A 315 -15.10 -11.89 -13.18
N LEU A 316 -14.84 -10.60 -13.31
CA LEU A 316 -14.07 -9.86 -12.31
C LEU A 316 -14.86 -9.59 -11.03
N VAL A 317 -16.19 -9.47 -11.08
CA VAL A 317 -17.03 -9.32 -9.87
C VAL A 317 -17.03 -10.55 -8.96
N LYS A 318 -16.57 -11.71 -9.46
CA LYS A 318 -16.36 -12.94 -8.67
C LYS A 318 -15.15 -12.86 -7.75
N ILE A 319 -14.31 -11.83 -7.90
CA ILE A 319 -13.03 -11.69 -7.22
C ILE A 319 -13.11 -10.51 -6.25
N ASP A 320 -12.69 -10.73 -4.99
CA ASP A 320 -12.56 -9.63 -4.04
C ASP A 320 -11.60 -8.57 -4.61
N PRO A 321 -12.00 -7.29 -4.67
CA PRO A 321 -11.17 -6.20 -5.15
C PRO A 321 -9.77 -6.15 -4.52
N LYS A 322 -9.62 -6.55 -3.27
CA LYS A 322 -8.32 -6.65 -2.58
C LYS A 322 -7.37 -7.66 -3.22
N SER A 323 -7.92 -8.66 -3.92
CA SER A 323 -7.14 -9.69 -4.62
C SER A 323 -6.86 -9.35 -6.08
N ILE A 324 -7.42 -8.25 -6.59
CA ILE A 324 -7.16 -7.75 -7.94
C ILE A 324 -6.00 -6.77 -7.86
N GLY A 325 -4.83 -7.13 -8.38
CA GLY A 325 -3.61 -6.33 -8.33
C GLY A 325 -3.60 -5.10 -9.25
N VAL A 326 -4.60 -4.23 -9.18
CA VAL A 326 -4.75 -3.04 -10.05
C VAL A 326 -4.06 -1.79 -9.53
N GLY A 327 -3.26 -1.88 -8.46
CA GLY A 327 -2.60 -0.70 -7.91
C GLY A 327 -1.37 -1.02 -7.07
N GLN A 328 -0.43 -0.08 -7.04
CA GLN A 328 0.80 -0.16 -6.23
C GLN A 328 0.51 -0.11 -4.71
N TYR A 329 -0.71 0.32 -4.32
CA TYR A 329 -1.10 0.63 -2.94
C TYR A 329 -2.09 -0.38 -2.35
N GLN A 330 -2.12 -1.59 -2.88
CA GLN A 330 -2.96 -2.68 -2.39
C GLN A 330 -2.76 -2.96 -0.89
N HIS A 331 -1.58 -2.66 -0.36
CA HIS A 331 -1.28 -2.75 1.07
C HIS A 331 -2.10 -1.79 1.93
N CYS A 332 -2.41 -0.59 1.44
CA CYS A 332 -3.24 0.37 2.18
C CYS A 332 -4.67 -0.14 2.33
N LEU A 333 -5.22 -0.75 1.28
CA LEU A 333 -6.57 -1.33 1.30
C LEU A 333 -6.69 -2.51 2.27
N LEU A 334 -5.63 -3.29 2.44
CA LEU A 334 -5.62 -4.41 3.39
C LEU A 334 -5.64 -3.93 4.85
N TYR A 335 -5.13 -2.74 5.15
CA TYR A 335 -5.07 -2.19 6.51
C TYR A 335 -6.30 -1.35 6.88
N THR A 336 -6.90 -0.65 5.93
CA THR A 336 -8.08 0.19 6.18
C THR A 336 -9.37 -0.63 6.34
N SER A 337 -9.44 -1.84 5.79
CA SER A 337 -10.63 -2.69 5.85
C SER A 337 -10.74 -3.55 7.10
N ASP A 338 -9.66 -3.72 7.87
CA ASP A 338 -9.69 -4.42 9.16
C ASP A 338 -10.09 -3.50 10.31
N ALA A 339 -10.32 -2.21 10.03
CA ALA A 339 -10.75 -1.19 10.99
C ALA A 339 -12.22 -0.76 10.82
N ALA A 340 -12.98 -1.38 9.91
CA ALA A 340 -14.39 -1.09 9.67
C ALA A 340 -15.31 -2.19 10.21
#